data_76d099086e82ec5ead03f0f36ba2e75a
#
_entry.id   76d099086e82ec5ead03f0f36ba2e75a
#
_cell.length_a   1.000
_cell.length_b   1.000
_cell.length_c   1.000
_cell.angle_alpha   90.00
_cell.angle_beta   90.00
_cell.angle_gamma   90.00
#
_symmetry.space_group_name_H-M   'P 1'
#
loop_
_entity.id
_entity.type
_entity.pdbx_description
1 polymer ?
#
loop_
_entity_poly.entity_id
_entity_poly.type
_entity_poly.pdbx_seq_one_letter_code
_entity_poly.pdbx_strand_id
1 'polypeptide(L)'
;AVETTSPMCRSLWKTWWENLFLFCLAGVYVELCLHLCVFRSLDRYAGYPVLFGLLGGALCTLVVSSLPKILRQITGLLLVAAQVMLAEMQLVYHCIFGDFMPVSQIGMGGNVVVNFNSQLLYGIRQNLLKILLLLLPLVVVILCIALRRVQALRFRLRWKQAMASFAVLLALLLTVTGLMYAGRNKAFSVYHTFTNVDTST
;
A
#
# COMPACT_ATOMS: atom_id res chain seq x y z
N ALA A 1 32.34 -21.41 16.42
CA ALA A 1 31.81 -20.40 17.35
C ALA A 1 30.37 -20.08 16.93
N VAL A 2 29.40 -20.73 17.54
CA VAL A 2 27.97 -20.44 17.35
C VAL A 2 27.67 -19.16 18.14
N GLU A 3 27.50 -18.05 17.45
CA GLU A 3 27.04 -16.79 18.05
C GLU A 3 25.64 -17.04 18.65
N THR A 4 25.57 -17.27 19.94
CA THR A 4 24.33 -17.31 20.71
C THR A 4 23.73 -15.91 20.70
N THR A 5 22.87 -15.65 19.72
CA THR A 5 22.07 -14.41 19.66
C THR A 5 21.28 -14.29 20.96
N SER A 6 21.55 -13.22 21.73
CA SER A 6 20.89 -12.96 23.01
C SER A 6 19.36 -13.00 22.86
N PRO A 7 18.59 -13.48 23.87
CA PRO A 7 17.12 -13.59 23.80
C PRO A 7 16.45 -12.25 23.43
N MET A 8 17.07 -11.16 23.80
CA MET A 8 16.62 -9.79 23.46
C MET A 8 16.74 -9.50 21.95
N CYS A 9 17.79 -10.00 21.28
CA CYS A 9 17.96 -9.82 19.84
C CYS A 9 16.90 -10.62 19.05
N ARG A 10 16.59 -11.84 19.49
CA ARG A 10 15.55 -12.69 18.88
C ARG A 10 14.16 -12.07 18.99
N SER A 11 13.81 -11.45 20.12
CA SER A 11 12.56 -10.72 20.33
C SER A 11 12.43 -9.52 19.38
N LEU A 12 13.53 -8.81 19.11
CA LEU A 12 13.58 -7.62 18.27
C LEU A 12 13.32 -7.95 16.78
N TRP A 13 13.92 -9.03 16.28
CA TRP A 13 13.71 -9.49 14.92
C TRP A 13 12.27 -9.97 14.71
N LYS A 14 11.71 -10.69 15.68
CA LYS A 14 10.31 -11.14 15.65
C LYS A 14 9.36 -9.96 15.46
N THR A 15 9.52 -8.92 16.26
CA THR A 15 8.66 -7.73 16.20
C THR A 15 8.80 -6.97 14.88
N TRP A 16 10.00 -6.94 14.30
CA TRP A 16 10.22 -6.35 12.98
C TRP A 16 9.49 -7.12 11.88
N TRP A 17 9.57 -8.45 11.89
CA TRP A 17 8.85 -9.31 10.95
C TRP A 17 7.33 -9.15 11.07
N GLU A 18 6.81 -9.03 12.28
CA GLU A 18 5.37 -8.81 12.54
C GLU A 18 4.89 -7.50 11.92
N ASN A 19 5.68 -6.41 12.02
CA ASN A 19 5.36 -5.13 11.37
C ASN A 19 5.41 -5.23 9.86
N LEU A 20 6.47 -5.81 9.31
CA LEU A 20 6.63 -5.99 7.88
C LEU A 20 5.46 -6.81 7.32
N PHE A 21 5.14 -7.92 7.97
CA PHE A 21 4.04 -8.79 7.56
C PHE A 21 2.69 -8.06 7.62
N LEU A 22 2.42 -7.30 8.68
CA LEU A 22 1.17 -6.56 8.84
C LEU A 22 0.97 -5.54 7.70
N PHE A 23 1.97 -4.69 7.45
CA PHE A 23 1.86 -3.65 6.42
C PHE A 23 1.89 -4.22 5.00
N CYS A 24 2.70 -5.24 4.75
CA CYS A 24 2.73 -5.92 3.45
C CYS A 24 1.40 -6.64 3.17
N LEU A 25 0.83 -7.31 4.19
CA LEU A 25 -0.47 -7.98 4.03
C LEU A 25 -1.58 -6.97 3.77
N ALA A 26 -1.60 -5.85 4.50
CA ALA A 26 -2.56 -4.76 4.27
C ALA A 26 -2.41 -4.18 2.86
N GLY A 27 -1.19 -3.89 2.42
CA GLY A 27 -0.92 -3.36 1.08
C GLY A 27 -1.33 -4.32 -0.02
N VAL A 28 -0.93 -5.58 0.06
CA VAL A 28 -1.31 -6.61 -0.92
C VAL A 28 -2.81 -6.82 -0.96
N TYR A 29 -3.48 -6.81 0.21
CA TYR A 29 -4.94 -6.93 0.27
C TYR A 29 -5.63 -5.78 -0.47
N VAL A 30 -5.24 -4.53 -0.18
CA VAL A 30 -5.83 -3.34 -0.82
C VAL A 30 -5.67 -3.38 -2.34
N GLU A 31 -4.45 -3.66 -2.82
CA GLU A 31 -4.14 -3.70 -4.24
C GLU A 31 -4.86 -4.86 -4.97
N LEU A 32 -4.88 -6.07 -4.38
CA LEU A 32 -5.62 -7.20 -4.95
C LEU A 32 -7.12 -6.98 -4.92
N CYS A 33 -7.65 -6.42 -3.83
CA CYS A 33 -9.06 -6.13 -3.71
C CYS A 33 -9.50 -5.10 -4.77
N LEU A 34 -8.71 -4.03 -4.96
CA LEU A 34 -8.94 -3.03 -6.01
C LEU A 34 -8.90 -3.70 -7.39
N HIS A 35 -7.88 -4.51 -7.68
CA HIS A 35 -7.74 -5.22 -8.95
C HIS A 35 -8.97 -6.11 -9.24
N LEU A 36 -9.39 -6.91 -8.25
CA LEU A 36 -10.58 -7.78 -8.38
C LEU A 36 -11.88 -6.98 -8.55
N CYS A 37 -12.00 -5.84 -7.85
CA CYS A 37 -13.17 -4.97 -7.96
C CYS A 37 -13.30 -4.32 -9.33
N VAL A 38 -12.19 -4.05 -10.00
CA VAL A 38 -12.15 -3.39 -11.32
C VAL A 38 -12.20 -4.43 -12.44
N PHE A 39 -11.28 -5.38 -12.45
CA PHE A 39 -11.13 -6.33 -13.58
C PHE A 39 -11.97 -7.59 -13.45
N ARG A 40 -12.52 -7.89 -12.25
CA ARG A 40 -13.36 -9.06 -11.95
C ARG A 40 -12.71 -10.41 -12.26
N SER A 41 -11.41 -10.44 -12.51
CA SER A 41 -10.62 -11.64 -12.80
C SER A 41 -9.21 -11.52 -12.25
N LEU A 42 -8.63 -12.65 -11.88
CA LEU A 42 -7.20 -12.75 -11.62
C LEU A 42 -6.51 -13.10 -12.93
N ASP A 43 -6.11 -12.09 -13.65
CA ASP A 43 -5.41 -12.23 -14.92
C ASP A 43 -3.89 -12.34 -14.74
N ARG A 44 -3.17 -12.47 -15.86
CA ARG A 44 -1.71 -12.56 -15.86
C ARG A 44 -1.03 -11.35 -15.21
N TYR A 45 -1.71 -10.22 -15.13
CA TYR A 45 -1.18 -8.96 -14.59
C TYR A 45 -1.43 -8.79 -13.09
N ALA A 46 -2.19 -9.68 -12.43
CA ALA A 46 -2.46 -9.64 -10.99
C ALA A 46 -1.19 -9.70 -10.11
N GLY A 47 -0.06 -10.15 -10.68
CA GLY A 47 1.24 -10.12 -10.01
C GLY A 47 1.76 -8.70 -9.73
N TYR A 48 1.45 -7.71 -10.57
CA TYR A 48 1.88 -6.33 -10.35
C TYR A 48 1.25 -5.69 -9.12
N PRO A 49 -0.09 -5.73 -8.90
CA PRO A 49 -0.71 -5.30 -7.66
C PRO A 49 -0.06 -5.91 -6.42
N VAL A 50 0.23 -7.21 -6.43
CA VAL A 50 0.91 -7.88 -5.31
C VAL A 50 2.28 -7.25 -5.04
N LEU A 51 3.09 -7.05 -6.07
CA LEU A 51 4.42 -6.45 -5.93
C LEU A 51 4.36 -5.00 -5.46
N PHE A 52 3.41 -4.20 -5.96
CA PHE A 52 3.19 -2.83 -5.50
C PHE A 52 2.68 -2.80 -4.05
N GLY A 53 1.79 -3.70 -3.67
CA GLY A 53 1.33 -3.85 -2.29
C GLY A 53 2.47 -4.21 -1.33
N LEU A 54 3.37 -5.12 -1.73
CA LEU A 54 4.58 -5.46 -0.96
C LEU A 54 5.53 -4.26 -0.85
N LEU A 55 5.76 -3.54 -1.95
CA LEU A 55 6.61 -2.35 -1.98
C LEU A 55 6.06 -1.26 -1.05
N GLY A 56 4.76 -0.96 -1.13
CA GLY A 56 4.09 -0.01 -0.26
C GLY A 56 4.16 -0.42 1.21
N GLY A 57 3.92 -1.70 1.51
CA GLY A 57 4.02 -2.25 2.86
C GLY A 57 5.43 -2.17 3.45
N ALA A 58 6.46 -2.47 2.64
CA ALA A 58 7.86 -2.33 3.05
C ALA A 58 8.22 -0.87 3.34
N LEU A 59 7.76 0.07 2.49
CA LEU A 59 7.94 1.50 2.71
C LEU A 59 7.25 1.98 3.99
N CYS A 60 6.00 1.59 4.22
CA CYS A 60 5.27 1.89 5.45
C CYS A 60 6.01 1.35 6.68
N THR A 61 6.53 0.12 6.61
CA THR A 61 7.32 -0.48 7.69
C THR A 61 8.57 0.33 8.01
N LEU A 62 9.30 0.78 6.99
CA LEU A 62 10.49 1.60 7.16
C LEU A 62 10.16 2.93 7.84
N VAL A 63 9.15 3.64 7.34
CA VAL A 63 8.71 4.93 7.88
C VAL A 63 8.24 4.79 9.32
N VAL A 64 7.30 3.86 9.56
CA VAL A 64 6.69 3.64 10.89
C VAL A 64 7.74 3.21 11.91
N SER A 65 8.65 2.31 11.53
CA SER A 65 9.67 1.80 12.45
C SER A 65 10.74 2.84 12.84
N SER A 66 10.90 3.90 12.04
CA SER A 66 11.84 4.99 12.31
C SER A 66 11.35 5.97 13.39
N LEU A 67 10.03 5.97 13.69
CA LEU A 67 9.38 6.94 14.54
C LEU A 67 9.37 6.55 16.04
N PRO A 68 9.25 7.51 16.97
CA PRO A 68 9.05 7.24 18.40
C PRO A 68 7.68 6.58 18.65
N LYS A 69 7.54 5.89 19.79
CA LYS A 69 6.43 4.98 20.11
C LYS A 69 5.02 5.52 19.87
N ILE A 70 4.72 6.76 20.24
CA ILE A 70 3.39 7.36 20.11
C ILE A 70 3.10 7.71 18.64
N LEU A 71 4.05 8.43 18.02
CA LEU A 71 3.95 8.80 16.60
C LEU A 71 3.86 7.58 15.68
N ARG A 72 4.47 6.50 16.02
CA ARG A 72 4.48 5.25 15.24
C ARG A 72 3.08 4.66 15.07
N GLN A 73 2.27 4.60 16.13
CA GLN A 73 0.91 4.08 16.08
C GLN A 73 0.02 4.98 15.23
N ILE A 74 0.12 6.30 15.44
CA ILE A 74 -0.65 7.30 14.69
C ILE A 74 -0.26 7.27 13.21
N THR A 75 1.03 7.33 12.91
CA THR A 75 1.53 7.31 11.52
C THR A 75 1.21 5.99 10.83
N GLY A 76 1.34 4.85 11.52
CA GLY A 76 0.97 3.56 10.96
C GLY A 76 -0.51 3.50 10.57
N LEU A 77 -1.40 4.00 11.45
CA LEU A 77 -2.82 4.09 11.15
C LEU A 77 -3.09 5.05 9.98
N LEU A 78 -2.46 6.22 9.98
CA LEU A 78 -2.62 7.21 8.91
C LEU A 78 -2.14 6.70 7.55
N LEU A 79 -1.03 5.95 7.51
CA LEU A 79 -0.51 5.39 6.27
C LEU A 79 -1.45 4.31 5.69
N VAL A 80 -1.99 3.43 6.54
CA VAL A 80 -2.99 2.45 6.08
C VAL A 80 -4.28 3.15 5.65
N ALA A 81 -4.74 4.15 6.40
CA ALA A 81 -5.90 4.95 6.02
C ALA A 81 -5.69 5.65 4.67
N ALA A 82 -4.53 6.29 4.46
CA ALA A 82 -4.19 6.94 3.20
C ALA A 82 -4.17 5.95 2.03
N GLN A 83 -3.61 4.75 2.23
CA GLN A 83 -3.58 3.70 1.21
C GLN A 83 -4.98 3.22 0.84
N VAL A 84 -5.84 2.98 1.83
CA VAL A 84 -7.24 2.61 1.61
C VAL A 84 -8.00 3.72 0.90
N MET A 85 -7.86 4.98 1.35
CA MET A 85 -8.50 6.14 0.71
C MET A 85 -8.08 6.31 -0.76
N LEU A 86 -6.78 6.14 -1.07
CA LEU A 86 -6.31 6.18 -2.45
C LEU A 86 -6.94 5.09 -3.30
N ALA A 87 -7.05 3.88 -2.79
CA ALA A 87 -7.70 2.77 -3.50
C ALA A 87 -9.20 3.02 -3.70
N GLU A 88 -9.90 3.57 -2.71
CA GLU A 88 -11.32 3.95 -2.83
C GLU A 88 -11.51 5.05 -3.86
N MET A 89 -10.65 6.07 -3.86
CA MET A 89 -10.66 7.12 -4.88
C MET A 89 -10.47 6.53 -6.29
N GLN A 90 -9.51 5.63 -6.46
CA GLN A 90 -9.26 4.95 -7.73
C GLN A 90 -10.47 4.12 -8.18
N LEU A 91 -11.10 3.39 -7.25
CA LEU A 91 -12.30 2.60 -7.53
C LEU A 91 -13.46 3.47 -8.01
N VAL A 92 -13.75 4.56 -7.29
CA VAL A 92 -14.85 5.47 -7.62
C VAL A 92 -14.55 6.20 -8.93
N TYR A 93 -13.31 6.68 -9.10
CA TYR A 93 -12.88 7.35 -10.33
C TYR A 93 -13.03 6.43 -11.55
N HIS A 94 -12.55 5.19 -11.44
CA HIS A 94 -12.70 4.20 -12.50
C HIS A 94 -14.20 3.91 -12.84
N CYS A 95 -15.06 3.88 -11.83
CA CYS A 95 -16.48 3.69 -12.05
C CYS A 95 -17.14 4.83 -12.87
N ILE A 96 -16.65 6.06 -12.69
CA ILE A 96 -17.22 7.25 -13.35
C ILE A 96 -16.60 7.48 -14.72
N PHE A 97 -15.28 7.34 -14.84
CA PHE A 97 -14.52 7.72 -16.04
C PHE A 97 -14.03 6.53 -16.88
N GLY A 98 -14.14 5.31 -16.38
CA GLY A 98 -13.68 4.09 -17.08
C GLY A 98 -12.16 3.89 -17.07
N ASP A 99 -11.40 4.79 -16.43
CA ASP A 99 -9.94 4.77 -16.35
C ASP A 99 -9.46 5.05 -14.93
N PHE A 100 -8.17 4.81 -14.65
CA PHE A 100 -7.56 5.14 -13.36
C PHE A 100 -7.17 6.61 -13.29
N MET A 101 -7.30 7.20 -12.09
CA MET A 101 -6.94 8.59 -11.87
C MET A 101 -5.41 8.77 -11.95
N PRO A 102 -4.90 9.60 -12.87
CA PRO A 102 -3.48 9.89 -12.95
C PRO A 102 -3.00 10.67 -11.72
N VAL A 103 -1.76 10.39 -11.30
CA VAL A 103 -1.15 11.04 -10.12
C VAL A 103 -1.16 12.57 -10.22
N SER A 104 -1.00 13.11 -11.43
CA SER A 104 -1.07 14.56 -11.70
C SER A 104 -2.42 15.20 -11.35
N GLN A 105 -3.50 14.43 -11.36
CA GLN A 105 -4.86 14.91 -11.04
C GLN A 105 -5.22 14.80 -9.55
N ILE A 106 -4.42 14.13 -8.73
CA ILE A 106 -4.69 14.01 -7.28
C ILE A 106 -4.81 15.40 -6.63
N GLY A 107 -3.98 16.37 -7.06
CA GLY A 107 -4.04 17.76 -6.59
C GLY A 107 -5.32 18.52 -7.00
N MET A 108 -6.04 18.04 -8.02
CA MET A 108 -7.30 18.66 -8.50
C MET A 108 -8.54 18.04 -7.84
N GLY A 109 -8.37 17.08 -6.92
CA GLY A 109 -9.47 16.34 -6.27
C GLY A 109 -10.53 17.23 -5.64
N GLY A 110 -10.16 18.39 -5.10
CA GLY A 110 -11.12 19.37 -4.56
C GLY A 110 -12.11 19.87 -5.62
N ASN A 111 -11.64 20.18 -6.82
CA ASN A 111 -12.50 20.64 -7.91
C ASN A 111 -13.41 19.53 -8.44
N VAL A 112 -12.94 18.29 -8.43
CA VAL A 112 -13.75 17.12 -8.83
C VAL A 112 -14.91 16.92 -7.85
N VAL A 113 -14.66 17.01 -6.55
CA VAL A 113 -15.71 16.88 -5.52
C VAL A 113 -16.79 17.95 -5.67
N VAL A 114 -16.42 19.18 -5.96
CA VAL A 114 -17.38 20.29 -6.10
C VAL A 114 -18.19 20.16 -7.39
N ASN A 115 -17.56 19.84 -8.52
CA ASN A 115 -18.22 19.88 -9.84
C ASN A 115 -18.97 18.56 -10.17
N PHE A 116 -18.57 17.43 -9.56
CA PHE A 116 -19.12 16.10 -9.88
C PHE A 116 -19.75 15.42 -8.65
N ASN A 117 -20.29 16.20 -7.70
CA ASN A 117 -20.82 15.67 -6.44
C ASN A 117 -21.93 14.62 -6.66
N SER A 118 -22.85 14.82 -7.59
CA SER A 118 -23.92 13.86 -7.90
C SER A 118 -23.39 12.55 -8.48
N GLN A 119 -22.43 12.62 -9.40
CA GLN A 119 -21.78 11.46 -9.99
C GLN A 119 -20.95 10.70 -8.96
N LEU A 120 -20.27 11.42 -8.07
CA LEU A 120 -19.48 10.86 -6.99
C LEU A 120 -20.35 10.10 -6.00
N LEU A 121 -21.48 10.68 -5.58
CA LEU A 121 -22.47 10.01 -4.72
C LEU A 121 -23.06 8.77 -5.37
N TYR A 122 -23.34 8.83 -6.67
CA TYR A 122 -23.81 7.69 -7.44
C TYR A 122 -22.75 6.57 -7.47
N GLY A 123 -21.51 6.91 -7.78
CA GLY A 123 -20.39 5.96 -7.80
C GLY A 123 -20.16 5.28 -6.45
N ILE A 124 -20.24 6.04 -5.35
CA ILE A 124 -20.14 5.51 -3.97
C ILE A 124 -21.31 4.54 -3.70
N ARG A 125 -22.54 4.92 -3.99
CA ARG A 125 -23.71 4.07 -3.73
C ARG A 125 -23.66 2.77 -4.50
N GLN A 126 -23.26 2.79 -5.76
CA GLN A 126 -23.14 1.58 -6.59
C GLN A 126 -22.03 0.64 -6.11
N ASN A 127 -20.97 1.17 -5.51
CA ASN A 127 -19.80 0.39 -5.08
C ASN A 127 -19.68 0.24 -3.57
N LEU A 128 -20.76 0.48 -2.80
CA LEU A 128 -20.73 0.49 -1.34
C LEU A 128 -20.10 -0.80 -0.75
N LEU A 129 -20.48 -1.96 -1.28
CA LEU A 129 -19.94 -3.24 -0.83
C LEU A 129 -18.42 -3.35 -1.08
N LYS A 130 -17.96 -2.87 -2.23
CA LYS A 130 -16.53 -2.89 -2.59
C LYS A 130 -15.73 -1.92 -1.70
N ILE A 131 -16.30 -0.76 -1.40
CA ILE A 131 -15.72 0.22 -0.47
C ILE A 131 -15.61 -0.38 0.94
N LEU A 132 -16.66 -1.04 1.43
CA LEU A 132 -16.61 -1.74 2.73
C LEU A 132 -15.55 -2.83 2.77
N LEU A 133 -15.34 -3.57 1.68
CA LEU A 133 -14.27 -4.56 1.58
C LEU A 133 -12.89 -3.90 1.62
N LEU A 134 -12.70 -2.76 0.95
CA LEU A 134 -11.43 -2.02 0.98
C LEU A 134 -11.12 -1.44 2.36
N LEU A 135 -12.12 -1.10 3.17
CA LEU A 135 -11.96 -0.62 4.55
C LEU A 135 -11.49 -1.70 5.54
N LEU A 136 -11.60 -2.98 5.19
CA LEU A 136 -11.29 -4.10 6.10
C LEU A 136 -9.88 -4.03 6.71
N PRO A 137 -8.78 -3.76 5.98
CA PRO A 137 -7.45 -3.65 6.56
C PRO A 137 -7.35 -2.54 7.61
N LEU A 138 -8.02 -1.41 7.38
CA LEU A 138 -8.06 -0.31 8.32
C LEU A 138 -8.73 -0.72 9.64
N VAL A 139 -9.88 -1.41 9.55
CA VAL A 139 -10.59 -1.96 10.71
C VAL A 139 -9.70 -2.96 11.47
N VAL A 140 -9.02 -3.86 10.75
CA VAL A 140 -8.10 -4.82 11.36
C VAL A 140 -6.96 -4.11 12.10
N VAL A 141 -6.34 -3.09 11.52
CA VAL A 141 -5.27 -2.33 12.17
C VAL A 141 -5.78 -1.60 13.40
N ILE A 142 -6.95 -0.98 13.35
CA ILE A 142 -7.60 -0.33 14.52
C ILE A 142 -7.84 -1.34 15.62
N LEU A 143 -8.41 -2.50 15.31
CA LEU A 143 -8.65 -3.57 16.29
C LEU A 143 -7.34 -4.10 16.88
N CYS A 144 -6.31 -4.28 16.08
CA CYS A 144 -4.99 -4.68 16.54
C CYS A 144 -4.40 -3.67 17.53
N ILE A 145 -4.54 -2.39 17.26
CA ILE A 145 -4.08 -1.32 18.16
C ILE A 145 -4.92 -1.29 19.45
N ALA A 146 -6.24 -1.35 19.35
CA ALA A 146 -7.19 -1.29 20.47
C ALA A 146 -7.01 -2.49 21.42
N LEU A 147 -6.88 -3.68 20.87
CA LEU A 147 -6.69 -4.91 21.65
C LEU A 147 -5.26 -5.06 22.21
N ARG A 148 -4.37 -4.09 21.97
CA ARG A 148 -2.95 -4.10 22.36
C ARG A 148 -2.21 -5.40 21.99
N ARG A 149 -2.76 -6.18 21.04
CA ARG A 149 -2.20 -7.48 20.64
C ARG A 149 -0.97 -7.35 19.75
N VAL A 150 -0.78 -6.21 19.08
CA VAL A 150 0.39 -5.97 18.25
C VAL A 150 1.46 -5.26 19.08
N GLN A 151 2.36 -6.02 19.68
CA GLN A 151 3.59 -5.48 20.29
C GLN A 151 4.50 -4.85 19.22
N ALA A 152 4.26 -5.19 17.98
CA ALA A 152 4.95 -4.76 16.79
C ALA A 152 5.09 -3.23 16.69
N LEU A 153 4.02 -2.48 16.92
CA LEU A 153 4.04 -1.01 16.88
C LEU A 153 4.74 -0.36 18.10
N ARG A 154 5.33 -1.12 18.99
CA ARG A 154 6.03 -0.61 20.19
C ARG A 154 7.54 -0.55 20.03
N PHE A 155 8.09 -1.02 18.91
CA PHE A 155 9.52 -1.24 18.76
C PHE A 155 10.22 -0.10 18.00
N ARG A 156 11.39 0.36 18.52
CA ARG A 156 12.26 1.35 17.86
C ARG A 156 13.25 0.62 16.95
N LEU A 157 13.32 1.04 15.70
CA LEU A 157 14.24 0.50 14.70
C LEU A 157 15.71 0.67 15.16
N ARG A 158 16.46 -0.43 15.15
CA ARG A 158 17.92 -0.38 15.26
C ARG A 158 18.54 -0.26 13.87
N TRP A 159 19.75 0.26 13.77
CA TRP A 159 20.45 0.46 12.50
C TRP A 159 20.43 -0.77 11.60
N LYS A 160 20.71 -1.97 12.14
CA LYS A 160 20.68 -3.23 11.38
C LYS A 160 19.31 -3.54 10.73
N GLN A 161 18.23 -3.22 11.42
CA GLN A 161 16.86 -3.45 10.91
C GLN A 161 16.44 -2.36 9.91
N ALA A 162 16.93 -1.13 10.09
CA ALA A 162 16.78 -0.08 9.09
C ALA A 162 17.44 -0.48 7.77
N MET A 163 18.67 -0.97 7.83
CA MET A 163 19.39 -1.49 6.67
C MET A 163 18.66 -2.67 6.03
N ALA A 164 18.14 -3.60 6.83
CA ALA A 164 17.35 -4.74 6.32
C ALA A 164 16.06 -4.28 5.63
N SER A 165 15.33 -3.33 6.23
CA SER A 165 14.10 -2.78 5.63
C SER A 165 14.40 -2.05 4.32
N PHE A 166 15.50 -1.29 4.28
CA PHE A 166 15.93 -0.61 3.08
C PHE A 166 16.37 -1.61 1.99
N ALA A 167 17.07 -2.68 2.35
CA ALA A 167 17.46 -3.73 1.43
C ALA A 167 16.25 -4.47 0.83
N VAL A 168 15.23 -4.77 1.65
CA VAL A 168 13.96 -5.36 1.17
C VAL A 168 13.25 -4.41 0.20
N LEU A 169 13.16 -3.14 0.55
CA LEU A 169 12.54 -2.12 -0.29
C LEU A 169 13.27 -2.00 -1.64
N LEU A 170 14.59 -1.94 -1.61
CA LEU A 170 15.43 -1.86 -2.82
C LEU A 170 15.28 -3.11 -3.69
N ALA A 171 15.30 -4.30 -3.09
CA ALA A 171 15.11 -5.55 -3.81
C ALA A 171 13.73 -5.61 -4.49
N LEU A 172 12.66 -5.21 -3.79
CA LEU A 172 11.32 -5.15 -4.36
C LEU A 172 11.24 -4.11 -5.50
N LEU A 173 11.84 -2.93 -5.32
CA LEU A 173 11.87 -1.89 -6.35
C LEU A 173 12.60 -2.38 -7.61
N LEU A 174 13.76 -3.02 -7.45
CA LEU A 174 14.51 -3.59 -8.56
C LEU A 174 13.74 -4.72 -9.26
N THR A 175 13.04 -5.56 -8.49
CA THR A 175 12.21 -6.64 -9.04
C THR A 175 11.05 -6.07 -9.87
N VAL A 176 10.31 -5.09 -9.35
CA VAL A 176 9.21 -4.43 -10.07
C VAL A 176 9.74 -3.77 -11.34
N THR A 177 10.80 -2.98 -11.23
CA THR A 177 11.42 -2.28 -12.38
C THR A 177 11.94 -3.27 -13.42
N GLY A 178 12.58 -4.34 -12.99
CA GLY A 178 13.11 -5.40 -13.87
C GLY A 178 11.99 -6.14 -14.63
N LEU A 179 10.90 -6.48 -13.96
CA LEU A 179 9.74 -7.12 -14.58
C LEU A 179 9.04 -6.19 -15.59
N MET A 180 8.90 -4.90 -15.25
CA MET A 180 8.34 -3.90 -16.15
C MET A 180 9.21 -3.73 -17.41
N TYR A 181 10.52 -3.70 -17.24
CA TYR A 181 11.47 -3.63 -18.35
C TYR A 181 11.46 -4.90 -19.22
N ALA A 182 11.47 -6.08 -18.60
CA ALA A 182 11.44 -7.38 -19.28
C ALA A 182 10.12 -7.63 -20.06
N GLY A 183 9.01 -7.03 -19.59
CA GLY A 183 7.71 -7.15 -20.24
C GLY A 183 7.60 -6.49 -21.61
N ARG A 184 8.64 -5.77 -22.05
CA ARG A 184 8.73 -5.07 -23.36
C ARG A 184 7.53 -4.18 -23.69
N ASN A 185 6.68 -3.90 -22.75
CA ASN A 185 5.49 -3.11 -22.98
C ASN A 185 5.80 -1.64 -22.66
N LYS A 186 5.94 -0.80 -23.68
CA LYS A 186 6.23 0.65 -23.50
C LYS A 186 5.22 1.35 -22.59
N ALA A 187 3.97 0.87 -22.58
CA ALA A 187 2.90 1.37 -21.70
C ALA A 187 3.15 1.11 -20.20
N PHE A 188 3.99 0.14 -19.86
CA PHE A 188 4.36 -0.18 -18.48
C PHE A 188 5.75 0.30 -18.09
N SER A 189 6.29 1.33 -18.73
CA SER A 189 7.52 1.94 -18.22
C SER A 189 7.23 2.58 -16.86
N VAL A 190 8.22 2.57 -15.96
CA VAL A 190 8.10 3.18 -14.62
C VAL A 190 7.64 4.64 -14.72
N TYR A 191 8.13 5.35 -15.72
CA TYR A 191 7.74 6.73 -16.01
C TYR A 191 6.25 6.84 -16.33
N HIS A 192 5.71 6.01 -17.23
CA HIS A 192 4.30 6.01 -17.59
C HIS A 192 3.39 5.57 -16.44
N THR A 193 3.82 4.61 -15.62
CA THR A 193 3.06 4.15 -14.47
C THR A 193 2.86 5.26 -13.43
N PHE A 194 3.87 6.10 -13.22
CA PHE A 194 3.79 7.17 -12.22
C PHE A 194 3.34 8.53 -12.79
N THR A 195 3.56 8.81 -14.04
CA THR A 195 3.24 10.12 -14.63
C THR A 195 2.00 10.11 -15.50
N ASN A 196 1.58 8.93 -15.98
CA ASN A 196 0.48 8.75 -16.94
C ASN A 196 0.54 9.75 -18.10
N VAL A 197 1.76 10.07 -18.53
CA VAL A 197 1.97 10.91 -19.70
C VAL A 197 1.82 10.03 -20.92
N ASP A 198 0.69 10.15 -21.56
CA ASP A 198 0.40 9.50 -22.83
C ASP A 198 1.32 10.12 -23.90
N THR A 199 2.37 9.41 -24.28
CA THR A 199 3.24 9.80 -25.39
C THR A 199 2.80 9.19 -26.71
N SER A 200 1.53 8.85 -26.84
CA SER A 200 0.92 8.44 -28.09
C SER A 200 0.68 9.67 -29.00
N THR A 201 1.74 10.28 -29.49
CA THR A 201 1.76 11.13 -30.69
C THR A 201 2.70 10.54 -31.69
#